data_067fc21b5c93144219751a52d6e2b386
#
_entry.id   067fc21b5c93144219751a52d6e2b386
#
_cell.length_a   1.000
_cell.length_b   1.000
_cell.length_c   1.000
_cell.angle_alpha   90.00
_cell.angle_beta   90.00
_cell.angle_gamma   90.00
#
_symmetry.space_group_name_H-M   'P 1'
#
loop_
_entity.id
_entity.type
_entity.pdbx_description
1 polymer ?
#
loop_
_entity_poly.entity_id
_entity_poly.type
_entity_poly.pdbx_seq_one_letter_code
_entity_poly.pdbx_strand_id
1 'polypeptide(L)'
;MQRIWFIGALALGLGLMLGGHLDFVGAQNQAKPKKLNPFTGNPEVMKEGRNLYLMYGCNGCHGGTGGGGMGRPLIDDEWTFGSDDETLFKLIRGQIPEQTMPAVFGAVMTEEETWKILAYIRSLYKGDPSLVNW
;
A
#
# COMPACT_ATOMS: atom_id res chain seq x y z
N MET A 1 -9.02 -87.85 -21.70
CA MET A 1 -8.19 -88.40 -20.61
C MET A 1 -7.29 -87.32 -20.04
N GLN A 2 -7.23 -87.36 -18.72
CA GLN A 2 -6.29 -86.63 -17.81
C GLN A 2 -6.40 -85.13 -17.63
N ARG A 3 -6.92 -84.93 -16.49
CA ARG A 3 -6.92 -83.75 -15.60
C ARG A 3 -5.50 -83.49 -15.10
N ILE A 4 -5.04 -82.25 -15.10
CA ILE A 4 -4.02 -81.80 -14.12
C ILE A 4 -4.41 -80.46 -13.61
N TRP A 5 -4.60 -80.42 -12.32
CA TRP A 5 -4.78 -79.24 -11.47
C TRP A 5 -3.42 -78.59 -11.20
N PHE A 6 -3.30 -77.27 -11.29
CA PHE A 6 -2.26 -76.56 -10.55
C PHE A 6 -2.88 -75.40 -9.83
N ILE A 7 -2.79 -75.50 -8.53
CA ILE A 7 -3.06 -74.55 -7.53
C ILE A 7 -1.86 -73.57 -7.52
N GLY A 8 -2.05 -72.29 -7.70
CA GLY A 8 -0.98 -71.32 -7.67
C GLY A 8 -1.41 -70.12 -6.87
N ALA A 9 -0.90 -70.05 -5.67
CA ALA A 9 -0.85 -69.12 -4.61
C ALA A 9 -1.27 -67.68 -4.89
N LEU A 10 -2.19 -67.20 -4.06
CA LEU A 10 -2.51 -65.79 -3.78
C LEU A 10 -1.33 -65.14 -3.04
N ALA A 11 -0.61 -64.26 -3.67
CA ALA A 11 0.32 -63.37 -2.99
C ALA A 11 -0.39 -62.01 -2.74
N LEU A 12 -0.86 -61.83 -1.52
CA LEU A 12 -1.30 -60.51 -1.02
C LEU A 12 -0.06 -59.61 -0.87
N GLY A 13 0.16 -58.76 -1.85
CA GLY A 13 1.09 -57.64 -1.74
C GLY A 13 0.43 -56.49 -1.03
N LEU A 14 0.67 -56.36 0.28
CA LEU A 14 0.30 -55.22 1.08
C LEU A 14 1.25 -54.06 0.75
N GLY A 15 0.92 -53.28 -0.29
CA GLY A 15 1.62 -52.06 -0.64
C GLY A 15 1.27 -50.96 0.37
N LEU A 16 2.18 -50.67 1.31
CA LEU A 16 2.14 -49.47 2.12
C LEU A 16 2.33 -48.27 1.19
N MET A 17 1.22 -47.63 0.83
CA MET A 17 1.25 -46.27 0.27
C MET A 17 1.61 -45.31 1.37
N LEU A 18 2.90 -45.03 1.54
CA LEU A 18 3.38 -43.86 2.24
C LEU A 18 3.02 -42.65 1.38
N GLY A 19 1.79 -42.12 1.56
CA GLY A 19 1.35 -40.88 1.02
C GLY A 19 2.14 -39.74 1.71
N GLY A 20 3.26 -39.37 1.09
CA GLY A 20 3.93 -38.13 1.45
C GLY A 20 3.01 -36.97 1.09
N HIS A 21 2.35 -36.40 2.10
CA HIS A 21 1.75 -35.07 1.97
C HIS A 21 2.88 -34.08 1.78
N LEU A 22 3.14 -33.70 0.52
CA LEU A 22 3.90 -32.51 0.23
C LEU A 22 3.00 -31.35 0.63
N ASP A 23 3.13 -30.91 1.88
CA ASP A 23 2.63 -29.62 2.30
C ASP A 23 3.34 -28.56 1.46
N PHE A 24 2.68 -28.19 0.36
CA PHE A 24 3.05 -27.02 -0.43
C PHE A 24 2.74 -25.81 0.47
N VAL A 25 3.70 -25.47 1.33
CA VAL A 25 3.70 -24.20 2.05
C VAL A 25 3.87 -23.14 0.97
N GLY A 26 2.72 -22.74 0.40
CA GLY A 26 2.64 -21.56 -0.42
C GLY A 26 3.17 -20.41 0.42
N ALA A 27 4.34 -19.90 0.08
CA ALA A 27 4.85 -18.64 0.61
C ALA A 27 3.79 -17.59 0.27
N GLN A 28 2.85 -17.39 1.19
CA GLN A 28 1.95 -16.25 1.14
C GLN A 28 2.87 -15.03 1.26
N ASN A 29 3.08 -14.36 0.15
CA ASN A 29 3.69 -13.05 0.10
C ASN A 29 2.74 -12.11 0.85
N GLN A 30 2.82 -12.11 2.19
CA GLN A 30 2.08 -11.19 3.03
C GLN A 30 2.68 -9.83 2.77
N ALA A 31 2.03 -9.07 1.89
CA ALA A 31 2.34 -7.68 1.70
C ALA A 31 2.40 -7.02 3.08
N LYS A 32 3.56 -6.42 3.41
CA LYS A 32 3.75 -5.71 4.68
C LYS A 32 2.56 -4.75 4.86
N PRO A 33 1.89 -4.75 6.02
CA PRO A 33 0.78 -3.84 6.25
C PRO A 33 1.24 -2.40 6.00
N LYS A 34 0.50 -1.68 5.17
CA LYS A 34 0.80 -0.30 4.83
C LYS A 34 0.72 0.57 6.08
N LYS A 35 1.67 1.50 6.23
CA LYS A 35 1.65 2.47 7.31
C LYS A 35 0.57 3.50 7.01
N LEU A 36 -0.49 3.51 7.80
CA LEU A 36 -1.56 4.50 7.71
C LEU A 36 -1.19 5.77 8.47
N ASN A 37 -1.72 6.90 8.02
CA ASN A 37 -1.56 8.18 8.71
C ASN A 37 -2.36 8.16 10.02
N PRO A 38 -1.69 8.32 11.18
CA PRO A 38 -2.37 8.28 12.48
C PRO A 38 -3.31 9.46 12.73
N PHE A 39 -3.25 10.50 11.89
CA PHE A 39 -3.99 11.74 12.07
C PHE A 39 -5.19 11.90 11.12
N THR A 40 -5.35 11.01 10.15
CA THR A 40 -6.47 11.10 9.20
C THR A 40 -7.81 11.12 9.94
N GLY A 41 -8.67 12.09 9.59
CA GLY A 41 -9.98 12.26 10.22
C GLY A 41 -9.98 13.09 11.51
N ASN A 42 -8.82 13.55 12.02
CA ASN A 42 -8.75 14.44 13.17
C ASN A 42 -8.86 15.91 12.74
N PRO A 43 -9.98 16.63 13.06
CA PRO A 43 -10.22 17.99 12.58
C PRO A 43 -9.16 19.01 13.02
N GLU A 44 -8.66 18.92 14.25
CA GLU A 44 -7.65 19.85 14.76
C GLU A 44 -6.33 19.65 14.03
N VAL A 45 -5.92 18.40 13.84
CA VAL A 45 -4.68 18.09 13.10
C VAL A 45 -4.80 18.47 11.63
N MET A 46 -5.97 18.29 11.01
CA MET A 46 -6.19 18.73 9.62
C MET A 46 -6.06 20.26 9.49
N LYS A 47 -6.50 21.02 10.49
CA LYS A 47 -6.32 22.47 10.54
C LYS A 47 -4.84 22.86 10.68
N GLU A 48 -4.11 22.20 11.57
CA GLU A 48 -2.65 22.37 11.68
C GLU A 48 -1.96 22.00 10.36
N GLY A 49 -2.31 20.86 9.77
CA GLY A 49 -1.78 20.40 8.49
C GLY A 49 -2.01 21.40 7.36
N ARG A 50 -3.18 22.08 7.34
CA ARG A 50 -3.43 23.17 6.39
C ARG A 50 -2.47 24.35 6.60
N ASN A 51 -2.21 24.73 7.83
CA ASN A 51 -1.29 25.83 8.12
C ASN A 51 0.13 25.47 7.68
N LEU A 52 0.58 24.22 7.94
CA LEU A 52 1.87 23.71 7.49
C LEU A 52 1.95 23.64 5.96
N TYR A 53 0.89 23.19 5.29
CA TYR A 53 0.79 23.14 3.83
C TYR A 53 1.00 24.53 3.19
N LEU A 54 0.43 25.57 3.78
CA LEU A 54 0.61 26.95 3.34
C LEU A 54 2.01 27.47 3.70
N MET A 55 2.49 27.20 4.89
CA MET A 55 3.78 27.66 5.40
C MET A 55 4.96 27.09 4.58
N TYR A 56 4.90 25.81 4.21
CA TYR A 56 5.91 25.18 3.37
C TYR A 56 5.73 25.44 1.87
N GLY A 57 4.73 26.24 1.48
CA GLY A 57 4.52 26.65 0.10
C GLY A 57 3.96 25.57 -0.84
N CYS A 58 3.40 24.50 -0.30
CA CYS A 58 2.77 23.42 -1.09
C CYS A 58 1.69 23.96 -2.03
N ASN A 59 0.96 24.99 -1.59
CA ASN A 59 -0.07 25.68 -2.36
C ASN A 59 0.47 26.36 -3.63
N GLY A 60 1.75 26.67 -3.70
CA GLY A 60 2.37 27.27 -4.90
C GLY A 60 2.31 26.35 -6.11
N CYS A 61 2.43 25.04 -5.90
CA CYS A 61 2.34 24.05 -6.96
C CYS A 61 0.97 23.37 -7.01
N HIS A 62 0.38 23.03 -5.86
CA HIS A 62 -0.84 22.23 -5.78
C HIS A 62 -2.13 23.05 -5.61
N GLY A 63 -2.01 24.39 -5.53
CA GLY A 63 -3.15 25.28 -5.29
C GLY A 63 -3.57 25.33 -3.82
N GLY A 64 -4.24 26.40 -3.40
CA GLY A 64 -4.63 26.64 -1.99
C GLY A 64 -5.63 25.62 -1.42
N THR A 65 -6.35 24.91 -2.30
CA THR A 65 -7.33 23.89 -1.97
C THR A 65 -7.02 22.55 -2.65
N GLY A 66 -5.78 22.34 -3.09
CA GLY A 66 -5.34 21.12 -3.71
C GLY A 66 -5.86 20.89 -5.15
N GLY A 67 -6.39 21.90 -5.80
CA GLY A 67 -6.95 21.79 -7.16
C GLY A 67 -5.91 21.70 -8.28
N GLY A 68 -4.62 21.65 -7.94
CA GLY A 68 -3.54 21.55 -8.91
C GLY A 68 -3.02 22.91 -9.37
N GLY A 69 -2.11 22.86 -10.32
CA GLY A 69 -1.39 23.98 -10.93
C GLY A 69 -0.16 23.46 -11.64
N MET A 70 1.03 23.84 -11.22
CA MET A 70 2.27 23.25 -11.69
C MET A 70 2.40 21.79 -11.21
N GLY A 71 1.95 21.49 -9.99
CA GLY A 71 1.79 20.15 -9.45
C GLY A 71 0.40 19.60 -9.75
N ARG A 72 0.28 18.26 -9.76
CA ARG A 72 -1.01 17.59 -9.99
C ARG A 72 -2.04 17.95 -8.91
N PRO A 73 -3.34 17.86 -9.24
CA PRO A 73 -4.40 17.94 -8.24
C PRO A 73 -4.20 16.92 -7.12
N LEU A 74 -4.68 17.25 -5.93
CA LEU A 74 -4.66 16.41 -4.72
C LEU A 74 -6.07 16.00 -4.29
N ILE A 75 -7.06 16.29 -5.14
CA ILE A 75 -8.49 16.15 -4.83
C ILE A 75 -9.19 15.04 -5.63
N ASP A 76 -8.49 14.42 -6.57
CA ASP A 76 -9.02 13.42 -7.51
C ASP A 76 -8.38 12.04 -7.32
N ASP A 77 -8.72 11.11 -8.20
CA ASP A 77 -8.28 9.71 -8.16
C ASP A 77 -6.94 9.46 -8.87
N GLU A 78 -6.34 10.48 -9.48
CA GLU A 78 -5.15 10.32 -10.30
C GLU A 78 -3.84 10.52 -9.51
N TRP A 79 -3.22 9.43 -9.08
CA TRP A 79 -1.98 9.40 -8.30
C TRP A 79 -0.83 8.72 -9.06
N THR A 80 0.15 9.50 -9.51
CA THR A 80 1.26 9.01 -10.35
C THR A 80 2.08 7.91 -9.68
N PHE A 81 2.33 8.00 -8.39
CA PHE A 81 3.19 7.08 -7.64
C PHE A 81 2.42 6.14 -6.71
N GLY A 82 1.10 6.26 -6.67
CA GLY A 82 0.23 5.56 -5.74
C GLY A 82 -0.42 6.51 -4.74
N SER A 83 -1.55 6.08 -4.21
CA SER A 83 -2.42 6.90 -3.35
C SER A 83 -2.32 6.55 -1.87
N ASP A 84 -1.58 5.52 -1.47
CA ASP A 84 -1.50 5.12 -0.07
C ASP A 84 -0.63 6.08 0.76
N ASP A 85 -0.92 6.14 2.05
CA ASP A 85 -0.29 7.10 2.97
C ASP A 85 1.22 6.96 3.06
N GLU A 86 1.76 5.73 3.03
CA GLU A 86 3.20 5.51 3.09
C GLU A 86 3.89 6.05 1.82
N THR A 87 3.29 5.80 0.66
CA THR A 87 3.80 6.31 -0.62
C THR A 87 3.78 7.84 -0.66
N LEU A 88 2.66 8.47 -0.27
CA LEU A 88 2.57 9.93 -0.27
C LEU A 88 3.49 10.57 0.78
N PHE A 89 3.66 9.94 1.94
CA PHE A 89 4.64 10.37 2.93
C PHE A 89 6.06 10.39 2.35
N LYS A 90 6.47 9.30 1.69
CA LYS A 90 7.78 9.19 1.04
C LYS A 90 7.95 10.21 -0.08
N LEU A 91 6.88 10.44 -0.87
CA LEU A 91 6.88 11.41 -1.96
C LEU A 91 7.12 12.84 -1.43
N ILE A 92 6.39 13.26 -0.38
CA ILE A 92 6.57 14.57 0.25
C ILE A 92 8.01 14.73 0.77
N ARG A 93 8.59 13.66 1.31
CA ARG A 93 9.95 13.66 1.86
C ARG A 93 11.08 13.49 0.83
N GLY A 94 10.76 13.41 -0.45
CA GLY A 94 11.76 13.25 -1.50
C GLY A 94 12.39 11.86 -1.55
N GLN A 95 11.70 10.82 -1.13
CA GLN A 95 12.20 9.45 -1.00
C GLN A 95 11.73 8.53 -2.13
N ILE A 96 11.04 9.06 -3.14
CA ILE A 96 10.61 8.29 -4.30
C ILE A 96 11.56 8.58 -5.46
N PRO A 97 12.20 7.56 -6.06
CA PRO A 97 13.03 7.76 -7.25
C PRO A 97 12.23 8.44 -8.38
N GLU A 98 12.91 9.31 -9.13
CA GLU A 98 12.34 10.00 -10.30
C GLU A 98 11.12 10.90 -10.02
N GLN A 99 10.83 11.20 -8.76
CA GLN A 99 9.78 12.16 -8.44
C GLN A 99 10.14 13.57 -8.93
N THR A 100 9.13 14.32 -9.36
CA THR A 100 9.29 15.72 -9.78
C THR A 100 9.09 16.73 -8.64
N MET A 101 8.43 16.29 -7.55
CA MET A 101 8.28 17.10 -6.34
C MET A 101 9.64 17.32 -5.67
N PRO A 102 9.98 18.57 -5.25
CA PRO A 102 11.28 18.87 -4.66
C PRO A 102 11.58 18.04 -3.40
N ALA A 103 12.76 17.40 -3.36
CA ALA A 103 13.18 16.57 -2.22
C ALA A 103 13.53 17.38 -0.96
N VAL A 104 13.64 18.71 -1.07
CA VAL A 104 14.01 19.60 0.04
C VAL A 104 13.11 19.47 1.27
N PHE A 105 11.85 19.14 1.06
CA PHE A 105 10.87 19.02 2.14
C PHE A 105 11.26 17.94 3.17
N GLY A 106 11.90 16.86 2.74
CA GLY A 106 12.39 15.83 3.66
C GLY A 106 13.46 16.31 4.63
N ALA A 107 14.19 17.37 4.27
CA ALA A 107 15.24 17.95 5.12
C ALA A 107 14.71 19.05 6.06
N VAL A 108 13.65 19.78 5.67
CA VAL A 108 13.16 20.94 6.41
C VAL A 108 11.93 20.67 7.27
N MET A 109 11.19 19.59 7.01
CA MET A 109 10.01 19.20 7.78
C MET A 109 10.31 18.00 8.68
N THR A 110 9.71 17.96 9.85
CA THR A 110 9.66 16.75 10.68
C THR A 110 8.72 15.70 10.06
N GLU A 111 8.84 14.45 10.52
CA GLU A 111 7.90 13.39 10.11
C GLU A 111 6.48 13.69 10.56
N GLU A 112 6.32 14.22 11.76
CA GLU A 112 5.01 14.59 12.29
C GLU A 112 4.33 15.67 11.45
N GLU A 113 5.05 16.72 11.07
CA GLU A 113 4.53 17.77 10.19
C GLU A 113 4.14 17.21 8.82
N THR A 114 4.93 16.27 8.28
CA THR A 114 4.60 15.58 7.03
C THR A 114 3.28 14.80 7.17
N TRP A 115 3.07 14.06 8.26
CA TRP A 115 1.83 13.35 8.54
C TRP A 115 0.63 14.30 8.73
N LYS A 116 0.82 15.44 9.39
CA LYS A 116 -0.23 16.48 9.55
C LYS A 116 -0.63 17.07 8.20
N ILE A 117 0.33 17.39 7.35
CA ILE A 117 0.07 17.87 5.97
C ILE A 117 -0.70 16.79 5.20
N LEU A 118 -0.31 15.53 5.29
CA LEU A 118 -1.00 14.44 4.62
C LEU A 118 -2.43 14.26 5.12
N ALA A 119 -2.69 14.42 6.43
CA ALA A 119 -4.05 14.40 6.97
C ALA A 119 -4.91 15.52 6.37
N TYR A 120 -4.34 16.71 6.17
CA TYR A 120 -5.04 17.79 5.47
C TYR A 120 -5.30 17.44 4.00
N ILE A 121 -4.31 16.90 3.26
CA ILE A 121 -4.49 16.47 1.87
C ILE A 121 -5.62 15.46 1.76
N ARG A 122 -5.72 14.48 2.68
CA ARG A 122 -6.82 13.51 2.72
C ARG A 122 -8.18 14.18 2.88
N SER A 123 -8.25 15.27 3.63
CA SER A 123 -9.50 16.03 3.80
C SER A 123 -9.95 16.79 2.56
N LEU A 124 -9.04 16.99 1.60
CA LEU A 124 -9.34 17.67 0.34
C LEU A 124 -9.96 16.74 -0.72
N TYR A 125 -9.80 15.42 -0.56
CA TYR A 125 -10.21 14.43 -1.54
C TYR A 125 -11.70 14.51 -1.88
N LYS A 126 -12.02 14.48 -3.16
CA LYS A 126 -13.36 14.55 -3.74
C LYS A 126 -13.63 13.48 -4.78
N GLY A 127 -12.70 12.53 -4.92
CA GLY A 127 -12.83 11.41 -5.83
C GLY A 127 -13.79 10.32 -5.33
N ASP A 128 -13.75 9.16 -5.95
CA ASP A 128 -14.61 8.03 -5.60
C ASP A 128 -14.22 7.43 -4.24
N PRO A 129 -15.10 7.46 -3.22
CA PRO A 129 -14.82 6.87 -1.91
C PRO A 129 -14.48 5.37 -1.94
N SER A 130 -14.91 4.64 -2.98
CA SER A 130 -14.61 3.21 -3.13
C SER A 130 -13.15 2.94 -3.48
N LEU A 131 -12.44 3.94 -3.98
CA LEU A 131 -11.01 3.87 -4.33
C LEU A 131 -10.10 4.27 -3.16
N VAL A 132 -10.67 4.71 -2.04
CA VAL A 132 -9.92 5.09 -0.84
C VAL A 132 -9.22 3.86 -0.24
N ASN A 133 -7.90 3.93 -0.11
CA ASN A 133 -7.06 2.84 0.41
C ASN A 133 -6.11 3.31 1.54
N TRP A 134 -6.47 4.39 2.22
CA TRP A 134 -5.74 5.00 3.34
C TRP A 134 -6.60 5.06 4.60
#